data_447c535c97c435d1ccdf8cc270bac2ef
#
_entry.id   447c535c97c435d1ccdf8cc270bac2ef
#
_cell.length_a   1.000
_cell.length_b   1.000
_cell.length_c   1.000
_cell.angle_alpha   90.00
_cell.angle_beta   90.00
_cell.angle_gamma   90.00
#
_symmetry.space_group_name_H-M   'P 1'
#
loop_
_entity.id
_entity.type
_entity.pdbx_description
1 polymer ?
#
loop_
_entity_poly.entity_id
_entity_poly.type
_entity_poly.pdbx_seq_one_letter_code
_entity_poly.pdbx_strand_id
1 'polypeptide(L)'
;RVTRQQMEELWLSQRTAYNIFAATKRFLESEEEREAEITRITDEVLEASRAFDIITVTGDGIYPENRIDFRQYEDRFPGDVDDMTGTINNSFAEIAHRVFTMHQGFKGIYSSGGDITVSVCRRFQTAGLCLLDEVLPLAAYGQFLKGDFEGVHIITKGGMVGESDAANRCITYLKEKLYM
;
A
#
# COMPACT_ATOMS: atom_id res chain seq x y z
N ARG A 1 4.47 1.51 15.57
CA ARG A 1 4.66 0.24 16.31
C ARG A 1 3.69 -0.85 15.83
N VAL A 2 2.38 -0.54 15.79
CA VAL A 2 1.34 -1.53 15.38
C VAL A 2 1.60 -2.07 13.97
N THR A 3 1.73 -1.17 12.97
CA THR A 3 1.97 -1.58 11.57
C THR A 3 3.19 -2.49 11.43
N ARG A 4 4.30 -2.15 12.09
CA ARG A 4 5.51 -2.98 12.08
C ARG A 4 5.24 -4.40 12.57
N GLN A 5 4.59 -4.55 13.75
CA GLN A 5 4.26 -5.86 14.30
C GLN A 5 3.35 -6.68 13.38
N GLN A 6 2.38 -6.03 12.74
CA GLN A 6 1.49 -6.68 11.78
C GLN A 6 2.22 -7.14 10.51
N MET A 7 3.17 -6.35 10.03
CA MET A 7 3.97 -6.73 8.86
C MET A 7 4.95 -7.85 9.18
N GLU A 8 5.64 -7.79 10.33
CA GLU A 8 6.54 -8.86 10.79
C GLU A 8 5.78 -10.18 10.95
N GLU A 9 4.58 -10.17 11.53
CA GLU A 9 3.72 -11.35 11.65
C GLU A 9 3.25 -11.88 10.29
N LEU A 10 2.85 -11.00 9.38
CA LEU A 10 2.48 -11.38 8.03
C LEU A 10 3.63 -12.09 7.31
N TRP A 11 4.84 -11.56 7.36
CA TRP A 11 6.01 -12.14 6.69
C TRP A 11 6.42 -13.49 7.27
N LEU A 12 6.25 -13.69 8.58
CA LEU A 12 6.50 -14.97 9.23
C LEU A 12 5.44 -16.01 8.84
N SER A 13 4.18 -15.58 8.72
CA SER A 13 3.05 -16.49 8.47
C SER A 13 2.87 -16.84 7.00
N GLN A 14 3.19 -15.91 6.09
CA GLN A 14 3.01 -16.07 4.64
C GLN A 14 4.36 -16.37 3.96
N ARG A 15 4.69 -17.65 3.81
CA ARG A 15 5.95 -18.10 3.19
C ARG A 15 6.12 -17.69 1.72
N THR A 16 5.02 -17.33 1.04
CA THR A 16 5.00 -16.86 -0.34
C THR A 16 4.93 -15.34 -0.44
N ALA A 17 5.24 -14.63 0.64
CA ALA A 17 5.29 -13.17 0.64
C ALA A 17 6.70 -12.67 0.32
N TYR A 18 6.78 -11.72 -0.59
CA TYR A 18 7.99 -10.95 -0.90
C TYR A 18 7.83 -9.52 -0.38
N ASN A 19 8.88 -8.98 0.24
CA ASN A 19 8.80 -7.69 0.92
C ASN A 19 9.69 -6.66 0.24
N ILE A 20 9.10 -5.53 -0.13
CA ILE A 20 9.79 -4.39 -0.71
C ILE A 20 9.66 -3.21 0.24
N PHE A 21 10.78 -2.59 0.60
CA PHE A 21 10.79 -1.36 1.36
C PHE A 21 10.98 -0.17 0.44
N ALA A 22 10.06 0.80 0.56
CA ALA A 22 10.18 2.09 -0.08
C ALA A 22 11.05 3.00 0.78
N ALA A 23 12.09 3.58 0.19
CA ALA A 23 12.89 4.63 0.80
C ALA A 23 12.08 5.94 0.81
N THR A 24 11.19 6.08 1.80
CA THR A 24 10.18 7.14 1.84
C THR A 24 10.74 8.56 1.80
N LYS A 25 11.99 8.76 2.25
CA LYS A 25 12.70 10.04 2.13
C LYS A 25 12.85 10.48 0.67
N ARG A 26 13.13 9.54 -0.24
CA ARG A 26 13.30 9.85 -1.68
C ARG A 26 12.05 10.47 -2.30
N PHE A 27 10.86 10.11 -1.78
CA PHE A 27 9.62 10.72 -2.25
C PHE A 27 9.53 12.23 -1.97
N LEU A 28 10.31 12.74 -1.01
CA LEU A 28 10.34 14.15 -0.62
C LEU A 28 11.59 14.91 -1.09
N GLU A 29 12.63 14.22 -1.58
CA GLU A 29 13.90 14.86 -1.94
C GLU A 29 13.81 15.66 -3.23
N SER A 30 13.31 15.08 -4.32
CA SER A 30 13.05 15.76 -5.59
C SER A 30 12.04 14.96 -6.42
N GLU A 31 11.56 15.55 -7.50
CA GLU A 31 10.71 14.84 -8.46
C GLU A 31 11.46 13.67 -9.12
N GLU A 32 12.74 13.87 -9.46
CA GLU A 32 13.60 12.85 -10.06
C GLU A 32 13.84 11.67 -9.11
N GLU A 33 14.14 11.95 -7.83
CA GLU A 33 14.34 10.92 -6.81
C GLU A 33 13.05 10.15 -6.53
N ARG A 34 11.92 10.86 -6.49
CA ARG A 34 10.60 10.24 -6.34
C ARG A 34 10.29 9.30 -7.49
N GLU A 35 10.45 9.76 -8.72
CA GLU A 35 10.19 8.98 -9.92
C GLU A 35 11.13 7.76 -10.03
N ALA A 36 12.40 7.94 -9.70
CA ALA A 36 13.36 6.85 -9.66
C ALA A 36 12.97 5.77 -8.63
N GLU A 37 12.52 6.17 -7.44
CA GLU A 37 12.10 5.23 -6.40
C GLU A 37 10.78 4.53 -6.77
N ILE A 38 9.81 5.25 -7.34
CA ILE A 38 8.56 4.67 -7.86
C ILE A 38 8.87 3.62 -8.92
N THR A 39 9.74 3.94 -9.87
CA THR A 39 10.15 3.02 -10.94
C THR A 39 10.84 1.80 -10.37
N ARG A 40 11.82 1.99 -9.48
CA ARG A 40 12.54 0.88 -8.82
C ARG A 40 11.57 -0.10 -8.15
N ILE A 41 10.62 0.42 -7.36
CA ILE A 41 9.66 -0.42 -6.64
C ILE A 41 8.72 -1.12 -7.63
N THR A 42 8.24 -0.40 -8.64
CA THR A 42 7.36 -0.98 -9.67
C THR A 42 8.05 -2.17 -10.36
N ASP A 43 9.28 -1.99 -10.81
CA ASP A 43 10.06 -3.04 -11.48
C ASP A 43 10.32 -4.24 -10.56
N GLU A 44 10.64 -3.98 -9.29
CA GLU A 44 10.86 -5.03 -8.29
C GLU A 44 9.57 -5.82 -8.00
N VAL A 45 8.41 -5.15 -7.92
CA VAL A 45 7.10 -5.82 -7.79
C VAL A 45 6.84 -6.72 -9.00
N LEU A 46 7.05 -6.22 -10.22
CA LEU A 46 6.83 -6.98 -11.44
C LEU A 46 7.76 -8.19 -11.55
N GLU A 47 9.00 -8.06 -11.15
CA GLU A 47 9.94 -9.19 -11.11
C GLU A 47 9.54 -10.20 -10.05
N ALA A 48 9.22 -9.76 -8.83
CA ALA A 48 8.81 -10.62 -7.73
C ALA A 48 7.50 -11.37 -8.05
N SER A 49 6.60 -10.79 -8.83
CA SER A 49 5.31 -11.42 -9.21
C SER A 49 5.45 -12.71 -10.01
N ARG A 50 6.63 -12.99 -10.55
CA ARG A 50 6.92 -14.25 -11.26
C ARG A 50 7.07 -15.45 -10.33
N ALA A 51 7.34 -15.22 -9.06
CA ALA A 51 7.66 -16.27 -8.09
C ALA A 51 6.83 -16.18 -6.79
N PHE A 52 6.19 -15.06 -6.52
CA PHE A 52 5.50 -14.81 -5.26
C PHE A 52 4.04 -14.40 -5.48
N ASP A 53 3.14 -14.99 -4.70
CA ASP A 53 1.70 -14.69 -4.76
C ASP A 53 1.33 -13.41 -3.99
N ILE A 54 2.14 -13.05 -3.00
CA ILE A 54 1.94 -11.90 -2.15
C ILE A 54 3.18 -11.01 -2.23
N ILE A 55 2.97 -9.75 -2.60
CA ILE A 55 4.05 -8.76 -2.59
C ILE A 55 3.60 -7.61 -1.72
N THR A 56 4.42 -7.30 -0.72
CA THR A 56 4.16 -6.16 0.16
C THR A 56 5.09 -5.02 -0.18
N VAL A 57 4.52 -3.83 -0.31
CA VAL A 57 5.28 -2.58 -0.44
C VAL A 57 5.02 -1.76 0.81
N THR A 58 6.06 -1.52 1.59
CA THR A 58 5.95 -0.87 2.90
C THR A 58 6.98 0.25 3.01
N GLY A 59 6.57 1.40 3.54
CA GLY A 59 7.53 2.47 3.82
C GLY A 59 8.55 2.05 4.88
N ASP A 60 9.81 2.35 4.66
CA ASP A 60 10.92 2.06 5.58
C ASP A 60 10.78 2.75 6.95
N GLY A 61 9.97 3.82 7.04
CA GLY A 61 9.64 4.52 8.29
C GLY A 61 8.89 3.69 9.34
N ILE A 62 8.52 2.42 9.06
CA ILE A 62 8.07 1.48 10.09
C ILE A 62 9.17 1.19 11.10
N TYR A 63 10.44 1.35 10.72
CA TYR A 63 11.61 1.28 11.59
C TYR A 63 11.95 2.69 12.10
N PRO A 64 12.15 2.88 13.42
CA PRO A 64 12.37 4.21 14.02
C PRO A 64 13.54 4.99 13.42
N GLU A 65 14.62 4.29 13.07
CA GLU A 65 15.83 4.86 12.47
C GLU A 65 15.62 5.47 11.08
N ASN A 66 14.59 5.02 10.36
CA ASN A 66 14.27 5.50 9.02
C ASN A 66 13.15 6.55 8.99
N ARG A 67 12.62 6.94 10.17
CA ARG A 67 11.55 7.92 10.22
C ARG A 67 12.01 9.27 9.68
N ILE A 68 11.12 9.89 8.93
CA ILE A 68 11.35 11.19 8.35
C ILE A 68 11.19 12.26 9.44
N ASP A 69 12.19 13.14 9.55
CA ASP A 69 12.01 14.43 10.22
C ASP A 69 11.52 15.44 9.20
N PHE A 70 10.21 15.66 9.16
CA PHE A 70 9.56 16.54 8.18
C PHE A 70 10.09 17.97 8.21
N ARG A 71 10.64 18.44 9.34
CA ARG A 71 11.25 19.77 9.43
C ARG A 71 12.36 20.02 8.43
N GLN A 72 13.04 18.94 7.97
CA GLN A 72 14.10 19.03 6.96
C GLN A 72 13.58 19.34 5.56
N TYR A 73 12.27 19.28 5.35
CA TYR A 73 11.62 19.46 4.06
C TYR A 73 10.69 20.66 4.00
N GLU A 74 10.56 21.45 5.08
CA GLU A 74 9.65 22.61 5.16
C GLU A 74 9.91 23.65 4.08
N ASP A 75 11.16 23.87 3.69
CA ASP A 75 11.51 24.80 2.62
C ASP A 75 11.01 24.35 1.23
N ARG A 76 10.82 23.05 1.03
CA ARG A 76 10.33 22.46 -0.23
C ARG A 76 8.82 22.28 -0.25
N PHE A 77 8.22 22.19 0.91
CA PHE A 77 6.79 22.02 1.13
C PHE A 77 6.27 23.14 2.02
N PRO A 78 6.12 24.37 1.48
CA PRO A 78 5.77 25.55 2.28
C PRO A 78 4.34 25.52 2.84
N GLY A 79 3.56 24.51 2.50
CA GLY A 79 2.17 24.40 2.94
C GLY A 79 2.01 23.74 4.29
N ASP A 80 2.38 22.47 4.44
CA ASP A 80 2.10 21.71 5.65
C ASP A 80 2.73 20.31 5.63
N VAL A 81 2.78 19.67 6.81
CA VAL A 81 3.08 18.22 6.96
C VAL A 81 2.08 17.37 6.15
N ASP A 82 0.85 17.84 6.00
CA ASP A 82 -0.17 17.16 5.21
C ASP A 82 0.19 17.07 3.72
N ASP A 83 0.86 18.08 3.15
CA ASP A 83 1.36 18.04 1.77
C ASP A 83 2.48 16.99 1.59
N MET A 84 3.36 16.85 2.59
CA MET A 84 4.43 15.86 2.58
C MET A 84 3.87 14.44 2.71
N THR A 85 2.95 14.24 3.64
CA THR A 85 2.27 12.93 3.80
C THR A 85 1.42 12.58 2.59
N GLY A 86 0.76 13.58 1.99
CA GLY A 86 0.04 13.46 0.74
C GLY A 86 0.95 13.03 -0.41
N THR A 87 2.14 13.63 -0.52
CA THR A 87 3.15 13.25 -1.51
C THR A 87 3.59 11.79 -1.35
N ILE A 88 3.86 11.36 -0.13
CA ILE A 88 4.21 9.96 0.16
C ILE A 88 3.06 9.01 -0.23
N ASN A 89 1.84 9.31 0.21
CA ASN A 89 0.68 8.47 -0.09
C ASN A 89 0.39 8.40 -1.60
N ASN A 90 0.52 9.52 -2.31
CA ASN A 90 0.36 9.56 -3.76
C ASN A 90 1.45 8.77 -4.49
N SER A 91 2.67 8.74 -3.97
CA SER A 91 3.76 7.91 -4.53
C SER A 91 3.45 6.42 -4.41
N PHE A 92 2.95 5.95 -3.27
CA PHE A 92 2.47 4.57 -3.13
C PHE A 92 1.28 4.26 -4.05
N ALA A 93 0.35 5.20 -4.18
CA ALA A 93 -0.79 5.04 -5.09
C ALA A 93 -0.35 4.97 -6.55
N GLU A 94 0.67 5.74 -6.93
CA GLU A 94 1.28 5.68 -8.28
C GLU A 94 1.94 4.32 -8.54
N ILE A 95 2.71 3.79 -7.57
CA ILE A 95 3.29 2.44 -7.66
C ILE A 95 2.17 1.40 -7.88
N ALA A 96 1.13 1.43 -7.07
CA ALA A 96 0.00 0.51 -7.21
C ALA A 96 -0.65 0.61 -8.59
N HIS A 97 -0.88 1.83 -9.09
CA HIS A 97 -1.47 2.05 -10.40
C HIS A 97 -0.60 1.50 -11.53
N ARG A 98 0.71 1.77 -11.51
CA ARG A 98 1.65 1.23 -12.51
C ARG A 98 1.67 -0.29 -12.51
N VAL A 99 1.77 -0.88 -11.33
CA VAL A 99 1.77 -2.34 -11.16
C VAL A 99 0.50 -2.96 -11.75
N PHE A 100 -0.68 -2.46 -11.41
CA PHE A 100 -1.95 -2.99 -11.94
C PHE A 100 -2.14 -2.74 -13.43
N THR A 101 -1.59 -1.63 -13.96
CA THR A 101 -1.59 -1.33 -15.40
C THR A 101 -0.68 -2.28 -16.17
N MET A 102 0.51 -2.55 -15.66
CA MET A 102 1.53 -3.33 -16.35
C MET A 102 1.36 -4.85 -16.17
N HIS A 103 0.65 -5.29 -15.14
CA HIS A 103 0.48 -6.69 -14.81
C HIS A 103 -0.97 -7.04 -14.44
N GLN A 104 -1.71 -7.60 -15.39
CA GLN A 104 -3.13 -7.98 -15.21
C GLN A 104 -3.35 -9.22 -14.30
N GLY A 105 -2.28 -9.81 -13.79
CA GLY A 105 -2.34 -10.97 -12.89
C GLY A 105 -2.77 -10.64 -11.47
N PHE A 106 -2.55 -9.40 -11.02
CA PHE A 106 -2.99 -8.98 -9.69
C PHE A 106 -4.52 -8.87 -9.63
N LYS A 107 -5.12 -9.57 -8.67
CA LYS A 107 -6.58 -9.68 -8.52
C LYS A 107 -7.13 -8.92 -7.32
N GLY A 108 -6.25 -8.51 -6.42
CA GLY A 108 -6.65 -7.79 -5.23
C GLY A 108 -5.52 -6.99 -4.60
N ILE A 109 -5.90 -6.05 -3.76
CA ILE A 109 -5.01 -5.18 -3.02
C ILE A 109 -5.43 -5.11 -1.55
N TYR A 110 -4.45 -5.14 -0.65
CA TYR A 110 -4.63 -4.80 0.75
C TYR A 110 -4.01 -3.43 1.02
N SER A 111 -4.81 -2.52 1.56
CA SER A 111 -4.39 -1.17 1.90
C SER A 111 -4.55 -0.92 3.40
N SER A 112 -3.49 -0.51 4.07
CA SER A 112 -3.49 -0.21 5.50
C SER A 112 -3.23 1.26 5.77
N GLY A 113 -4.28 1.97 6.17
CA GLY A 113 -4.33 3.41 6.40
C GLY A 113 -5.43 4.07 5.56
N GLY A 114 -6.21 4.97 6.18
CA GLY A 114 -7.29 5.67 5.46
C GLY A 114 -6.76 6.54 4.33
N ASP A 115 -5.74 7.34 4.60
CA ASP A 115 -5.19 8.31 3.65
C ASP A 115 -4.57 7.63 2.43
N ILE A 116 -3.83 6.54 2.64
CA ILE A 116 -3.28 5.75 1.53
C ILE A 116 -4.39 5.12 0.70
N THR A 117 -5.46 4.62 1.33
CA THR A 117 -6.61 4.06 0.61
C THR A 117 -7.29 5.13 -0.25
N VAL A 118 -7.47 6.34 0.28
CA VAL A 118 -8.03 7.46 -0.48
C VAL A 118 -7.14 7.84 -1.66
N SER A 119 -5.82 7.89 -1.48
CA SER A 119 -4.86 8.16 -2.56
C SER A 119 -4.92 7.08 -3.66
N VAL A 120 -5.01 5.80 -3.30
CA VAL A 120 -5.18 4.70 -4.24
C VAL A 120 -6.50 4.85 -5.00
N CYS A 121 -7.62 5.11 -4.32
CA CYS A 121 -8.92 5.32 -4.95
C CYS A 121 -8.88 6.48 -5.96
N ARG A 122 -8.27 7.60 -5.59
CA ARG A 122 -8.11 8.76 -6.50
C ARG A 122 -7.25 8.41 -7.72
N ARG A 123 -6.13 7.74 -7.51
CA ARG A 123 -5.21 7.38 -8.59
C ARG A 123 -5.80 6.33 -9.55
N PHE A 124 -6.63 5.42 -9.03
CA PHE A 124 -7.40 4.44 -9.82
C PHE A 124 -8.65 5.04 -10.47
N GLN A 125 -8.92 6.32 -10.26
CA GLN A 125 -10.09 7.05 -10.78
C GLN A 125 -11.43 6.38 -10.40
N THR A 126 -11.46 5.64 -9.30
CA THR A 126 -12.66 4.94 -8.88
C THR A 126 -13.71 5.91 -8.33
N ALA A 127 -14.99 5.61 -8.57
CA ALA A 127 -16.12 6.36 -7.99
C ALA A 127 -16.30 6.05 -6.49
N GLY A 128 -15.71 4.95 -5.99
CA GLY A 128 -15.78 4.52 -4.60
C GLY A 128 -15.50 3.03 -4.44
N LEU A 129 -15.82 2.51 -3.27
CA LEU A 129 -15.69 1.10 -2.94
C LEU A 129 -17.08 0.50 -2.71
N CYS A 130 -17.39 -0.60 -3.38
CA CYS A 130 -18.53 -1.44 -3.06
C CYS A 130 -18.14 -2.35 -1.91
N LEU A 131 -18.55 -2.03 -0.68
CA LEU A 131 -18.23 -2.84 0.49
C LEU A 131 -19.11 -4.09 0.50
N LEU A 132 -18.49 -5.25 0.69
CA LEU A 132 -19.12 -6.56 0.60
C LEU A 132 -19.13 -7.29 1.95
N ASP A 133 -18.10 -7.09 2.78
CA ASP A 133 -17.99 -7.77 4.06
C ASP A 133 -17.09 -7.01 5.05
N GLU A 134 -17.21 -7.31 6.34
CA GLU A 134 -16.28 -6.89 7.38
C GLU A 134 -15.36 -8.06 7.74
N VAL A 135 -14.06 -7.92 7.48
CA VAL A 135 -13.06 -8.96 7.75
C VAL A 135 -12.73 -9.06 9.23
N LEU A 136 -12.56 -7.89 9.83
CA LEU A 136 -12.37 -7.67 11.27
C LEU A 136 -12.72 -6.21 11.58
N PRO A 137 -12.90 -5.83 12.85
CA PRO A 137 -13.24 -4.45 13.18
C PRO A 137 -12.30 -3.44 12.53
N LEU A 138 -12.88 -2.49 11.80
CA LEU A 138 -12.16 -1.47 11.01
C LEU A 138 -11.32 -2.01 9.84
N ALA A 139 -11.63 -3.20 9.36
CA ALA A 139 -11.12 -3.73 8.10
C ALA A 139 -12.27 -4.26 7.24
N ALA A 140 -12.49 -3.64 6.10
CA ALA A 140 -13.57 -3.94 5.18
C ALA A 140 -13.04 -4.54 3.88
N TYR A 141 -13.72 -5.57 3.39
CA TYR A 141 -13.53 -6.16 2.08
C TYR A 141 -14.53 -5.59 1.08
N GLY A 142 -14.08 -5.34 -0.12
CA GLY A 142 -14.93 -4.82 -1.20
C GLY A 142 -14.27 -4.89 -2.56
N GLN A 143 -14.83 -4.14 -3.50
CA GLN A 143 -14.33 -4.01 -4.86
C GLN A 143 -14.33 -2.53 -5.28
N PHE A 144 -13.41 -2.16 -6.15
CA PHE A 144 -13.44 -0.84 -6.77
C PHE A 144 -14.67 -0.68 -7.66
N LEU A 145 -15.35 0.45 -7.49
CA LEU A 145 -16.57 0.79 -8.24
C LEU A 145 -16.21 1.80 -9.33
N LYS A 146 -16.30 1.38 -10.58
CA LYS A 146 -15.84 2.15 -11.75
C LYS A 146 -14.35 2.49 -11.71
N GLY A 147 -13.87 3.22 -12.72
CA GLY A 147 -12.47 3.62 -12.85
C GLY A 147 -11.61 2.57 -13.56
N ASP A 148 -10.30 2.76 -13.48
CA ASP A 148 -9.33 1.99 -14.28
C ASP A 148 -9.30 0.50 -13.91
N PHE A 149 -9.66 0.17 -12.67
CA PHE A 149 -9.60 -1.18 -12.13
C PHE A 149 -10.92 -1.61 -11.49
N GLU A 150 -12.05 -1.35 -12.17
CA GLU A 150 -13.38 -1.76 -11.72
C GLU A 150 -13.42 -3.27 -11.45
N GLY A 151 -14.00 -3.64 -10.31
CA GLY A 151 -14.16 -5.03 -9.90
C GLY A 151 -12.93 -5.67 -9.27
N VAL A 152 -11.76 -5.03 -9.30
CA VAL A 152 -10.59 -5.51 -8.55
C VAL A 152 -10.90 -5.47 -7.05
N HIS A 153 -10.54 -6.54 -6.35
CA HIS A 153 -10.83 -6.71 -4.94
C HIS A 153 -9.92 -5.85 -4.06
N ILE A 154 -10.47 -5.32 -2.97
CA ILE A 154 -9.71 -4.55 -2.00
C ILE A 154 -10.10 -4.95 -0.57
N ILE A 155 -9.08 -5.03 0.30
CA ILE A 155 -9.30 -4.90 1.74
C ILE A 155 -8.67 -3.58 2.19
N THR A 156 -9.47 -2.73 2.81
CA THR A 156 -8.99 -1.51 3.47
C THR A 156 -9.06 -1.68 4.98
N LYS A 157 -8.02 -1.29 5.68
CA LYS A 157 -7.90 -1.38 7.14
C LYS A 157 -7.38 -0.07 7.72
N GLY A 158 -7.91 0.33 8.88
CA GLY A 158 -7.36 1.44 9.64
C GLY A 158 -5.88 1.21 10.00
N GLY A 159 -5.03 2.23 9.85
CA GLY A 159 -3.58 2.09 9.92
C GLY A 159 -3.04 1.60 11.26
N MET A 160 -3.65 2.02 12.39
CA MET A 160 -3.16 1.71 13.74
C MET A 160 -4.13 0.84 14.55
N VAL A 161 -4.92 0.02 13.88
CA VAL A 161 -5.94 -0.82 14.50
C VAL A 161 -5.70 -2.31 14.26
N GLY A 162 -6.23 -3.15 15.13
CA GLY A 162 -6.14 -4.61 15.08
C GLY A 162 -4.90 -5.16 15.78
N GLU A 163 -4.96 -6.42 16.09
CA GLU A 163 -3.88 -7.20 16.73
C GLU A 163 -2.71 -7.43 15.75
N SER A 164 -1.64 -8.05 16.22
CA SER A 164 -0.45 -8.32 15.40
C SER A 164 -0.73 -9.19 14.17
N ASP A 165 -1.74 -10.07 14.23
CA ASP A 165 -2.16 -10.95 13.14
C ASP A 165 -3.11 -10.30 12.13
N ALA A 166 -3.56 -9.05 12.36
CA ALA A 166 -4.60 -8.42 11.56
C ALA A 166 -4.29 -8.36 10.06
N ALA A 167 -3.05 -8.03 9.69
CA ALA A 167 -2.64 -8.02 8.29
C ALA A 167 -2.68 -9.42 7.68
N ASN A 168 -2.19 -10.43 8.39
CA ASN A 168 -2.21 -11.81 7.94
C ASN A 168 -3.64 -12.32 7.75
N ARG A 169 -4.56 -12.02 8.67
CA ARG A 169 -5.98 -12.38 8.54
C ARG A 169 -6.62 -11.72 7.32
N CYS A 170 -6.34 -10.43 7.08
CA CYS A 170 -6.83 -9.72 5.90
C CYS A 170 -6.33 -10.36 4.60
N ILE A 171 -5.06 -10.69 4.51
CA ILE A 171 -4.47 -11.32 3.32
C ILE A 171 -5.03 -12.74 3.11
N THR A 172 -5.16 -13.52 4.18
CA THR A 172 -5.76 -14.86 4.10
C THR A 172 -7.20 -14.78 3.59
N TYR A 173 -8.01 -13.87 4.16
CA TYR A 173 -9.38 -13.64 3.71
C TYR A 173 -9.45 -13.21 2.24
N LEU A 174 -8.58 -12.28 1.82
CA LEU A 174 -8.53 -11.84 0.42
C LEU A 174 -8.20 -13.00 -0.53
N LYS A 175 -7.21 -13.83 -0.17
CA LYS A 175 -6.86 -15.03 -0.95
C LYS A 175 -8.05 -16.00 -1.07
N GLU A 176 -8.76 -16.27 0.01
CA GLU A 176 -9.95 -17.12 -0.01
C GLU A 176 -11.00 -16.58 -0.99
N LYS A 177 -11.25 -15.27 -1.00
CA LYS A 177 -12.22 -14.64 -1.93
C LYS A 177 -11.76 -14.64 -3.39
N LEU A 178 -10.46 -14.65 -3.66
CA LEU A 178 -9.91 -14.64 -5.00
C LEU A 178 -9.84 -16.03 -5.65
N TYR A 179 -9.79 -17.09 -4.85
CA TYR A 179 -9.60 -18.47 -5.33
C TYR A 179 -10.79 -19.41 -5.08
N MET A 180 -11.91 -18.85 -4.58
CA MET A 180 -13.22 -19.51 -4.52
C MET A 180 -13.97 -19.32 -5.83
#